data_4710eb7cddbf39721709ad8d8a61f3fd
#
_entry.id   4710eb7cddbf39721709ad8d8a61f3fd
#
_cell.length_a   1.000
_cell.length_b   1.000
_cell.length_c   1.000
_cell.angle_alpha   90.00
_cell.angle_beta   90.00
_cell.angle_gamma   90.00
#
_symmetry.space_group_name_H-M   'P 1'
#
loop_
_entity.id
_entity.type
_entity.pdbx_description
1 polymer ?
#
loop_
_entity_poly.entity_id
_entity_poly.type
_entity_poly.pdbx_seq_one_letter_code
_entity_poly.pdbx_strand_id
1 'polypeptide(L)'
;MARGLGIDKAKLYFMVGLPGETDEDVSAITALCRRIIDETGLALTLSVNPYVPKPRTPWSAENFAEVRTIKGKYEKIKKEMRSITKKTPQLRLTGVKEAETEFRLAWYGYKESAALAAAVENGETRLPEGERARAAEEIARFI
;
A
#
# COMPACT_ATOMS: atom_id res chain seq x y z
N MET A 1 16.82 23.87 7.48
CA MET A 1 16.27 23.61 8.83
C MET A 1 16.64 22.22 9.39
N ALA A 2 16.35 21.09 8.74
CA ALA A 2 16.63 19.75 9.33
C ALA A 2 18.11 19.52 9.74
N ARG A 3 19.06 19.93 8.93
CA ARG A 3 20.50 19.83 9.26
C ARG A 3 20.93 20.67 10.49
N GLY A 4 20.30 21.80 10.72
CA GLY A 4 20.56 22.62 11.92
C GLY A 4 20.07 21.99 13.22
N LEU A 5 19.23 20.95 13.13
CA LEU A 5 18.72 20.15 14.24
C LEU A 5 19.43 18.80 14.40
N GLY A 6 20.52 18.54 13.64
CA GLY A 6 21.24 17.27 13.68
C GLY A 6 20.50 16.09 13.01
N ILE A 7 19.45 16.35 12.23
CA ILE A 7 18.72 15.33 11.49
C ILE A 7 19.42 15.06 10.17
N ASP A 8 19.88 13.84 9.93
CA ASP A 8 20.59 13.41 8.73
C ASP A 8 19.83 12.36 7.90
N LYS A 9 18.74 11.80 8.45
CA LYS A 9 17.93 10.76 7.83
C LYS A 9 16.43 11.06 7.97
N ALA A 10 15.63 10.66 6.98
CA ALA A 10 14.18 10.70 7.05
C ALA A 10 13.57 9.43 6.44
N LYS A 11 12.43 9.00 6.98
CA LYS A 11 11.63 7.91 6.42
C LYS A 11 10.29 8.48 5.96
N LEU A 12 9.96 8.22 4.71
CA LEU A 12 8.72 8.63 4.08
C LEU A 12 7.85 7.39 3.85
N TYR A 13 6.55 7.57 4.06
CA TYR A 13 5.55 6.53 3.83
C TYR A 13 4.60 6.98 2.74
N PHE A 14 4.40 6.12 1.76
CA PHE A 14 3.47 6.34 0.65
C PHE A 14 2.55 5.15 0.50
N MET A 15 1.40 5.39 -0.09
CA MET A 15 0.51 4.36 -0.60
C MET A 15 0.38 4.49 -2.10
N VAL A 16 0.15 3.36 -2.78
CA VAL A 16 -0.15 3.29 -4.22
C VAL A 16 -1.36 2.39 -4.46
N GLY A 17 -2.04 2.60 -5.55
CA GLY A 17 -3.28 1.88 -5.86
C GLY A 17 -4.51 2.52 -5.25
N LEU A 18 -4.46 3.83 -4.97
CA LEU A 18 -5.63 4.58 -4.51
C LEU A 18 -6.64 4.76 -5.65
N PRO A 19 -7.94 4.89 -5.34
CA PRO A 19 -8.95 5.24 -6.32
C PRO A 19 -8.60 6.55 -7.05
N GLY A 20 -8.63 6.53 -8.36
CA GLY A 20 -8.31 7.71 -9.19
C GLY A 20 -6.82 8.06 -9.31
N GLU A 21 -5.91 7.28 -8.70
CA GLU A 21 -4.47 7.52 -8.78
C GLU A 21 -3.94 7.38 -10.21
N THR A 22 -3.25 8.39 -10.68
CA THR A 22 -2.65 8.45 -12.01
C THR A 22 -1.17 8.04 -12.00
N ASP A 23 -0.59 7.89 -13.18
CA ASP A 23 0.85 7.64 -13.33
C ASP A 23 1.70 8.85 -12.93
N GLU A 24 1.15 10.06 -13.08
CA GLU A 24 1.76 11.31 -12.64
C GLU A 24 1.86 11.37 -11.13
N ASP A 25 0.82 10.93 -10.40
CA ASP A 25 0.84 10.85 -8.93
C ASP A 25 1.94 9.90 -8.45
N VAL A 26 2.11 8.76 -9.11
CA VAL A 26 3.19 7.81 -8.79
C VAL A 26 4.56 8.43 -9.05
N SER A 27 4.73 9.19 -10.15
CA SER A 27 5.98 9.89 -10.45
C SER A 27 6.25 11.05 -9.48
N ALA A 28 5.20 11.67 -8.93
CA ALA A 28 5.34 12.74 -7.94
C ALA A 28 6.03 12.25 -6.66
N ILE A 29 5.90 10.96 -6.31
CA ILE A 29 6.62 10.34 -5.18
C ILE A 29 8.13 10.47 -5.38
N THR A 30 8.61 10.11 -6.57
CA THR A 30 10.04 10.12 -6.88
C THR A 30 10.56 11.55 -7.04
N ALA A 31 9.76 12.43 -7.62
CA ALA A 31 10.07 13.86 -7.74
C ALA A 31 10.22 14.53 -6.36
N LEU A 32 9.31 14.22 -5.42
CA LEU A 32 9.40 14.71 -4.04
C LEU A 32 10.69 14.23 -3.35
N CYS A 33 11.04 12.95 -3.50
CA CYS A 33 12.26 12.42 -2.91
C CYS A 33 13.50 13.09 -3.45
N ARG A 34 13.57 13.31 -4.78
CA ARG A 34 14.65 14.04 -5.43
C ARG A 34 14.78 15.45 -4.85
N ARG A 35 13.67 16.18 -4.79
CA ARG A 35 13.66 17.54 -4.25
C ARG A 35 14.17 17.59 -2.79
N ILE A 36 13.69 16.69 -1.93
CA ILE A 36 14.15 16.63 -0.53
C ILE A 36 15.66 16.38 -0.47
N ILE A 37 16.18 15.43 -1.26
CA ILE A 37 17.61 15.13 -1.28
C ILE A 37 18.41 16.33 -1.78
N ASP A 38 17.98 16.96 -2.85
CA ASP A 38 18.70 18.11 -3.45
C ASP A 38 18.71 19.33 -2.51
N GLU A 39 17.60 19.63 -1.85
CA GLU A 39 17.48 20.78 -0.95
C GLU A 39 18.12 20.54 0.44
N THR A 40 18.04 19.30 0.95
CA THR A 40 18.44 19.04 2.34
C THR A 40 19.66 18.15 2.48
N GLY A 41 19.95 17.32 1.48
CA GLY A 41 20.99 16.29 1.53
C GLY A 41 20.69 15.15 2.53
N LEU A 42 19.45 14.98 2.98
CA LEU A 42 19.03 13.90 3.87
C LEU A 42 19.19 12.54 3.18
N ALA A 43 19.51 11.51 3.96
CA ALA A 43 19.35 10.12 3.52
C ALA A 43 17.88 9.72 3.68
N LEU A 44 17.27 9.24 2.60
CA LEU A 44 15.87 8.85 2.60
C LEU A 44 15.69 7.34 2.63
N THR A 45 14.70 6.91 3.40
CA THR A 45 14.09 5.57 3.28
C THR A 45 12.63 5.76 2.87
N LEU A 46 12.22 5.13 1.77
CA LEU A 46 10.83 5.10 1.35
C LEU A 46 10.20 3.77 1.72
N SER A 47 9.06 3.83 2.38
CA SER A 47 8.17 2.69 2.57
C SER A 47 6.93 2.91 1.72
N VAL A 48 6.73 2.07 0.71
CA VAL A 48 5.58 2.18 -0.20
C VAL A 48 4.71 0.94 -0.03
N ASN A 49 3.45 1.17 0.34
CA ASN A 49 2.49 0.12 0.61
C ASN A 49 1.35 0.19 -0.41
N PRO A 50 0.74 -0.95 -0.79
CA PRO A 50 -0.54 -0.91 -1.50
C PRO A 50 -1.61 -0.28 -0.61
N TYR A 51 -2.50 0.50 -1.23
CA TYR A 51 -3.70 0.94 -0.54
C TYR A 51 -4.62 -0.26 -0.28
N VAL A 52 -5.04 -0.45 0.96
CA VAL A 52 -5.95 -1.51 1.38
C VAL A 52 -7.26 -0.87 1.84
N PRO A 53 -8.35 -0.94 1.05
CA PRO A 53 -9.66 -0.47 1.45
C PRO A 53 -10.11 -1.14 2.76
N LYS A 54 -10.57 -0.36 3.71
CA LYS A 54 -11.04 -0.85 5.02
C LYS A 54 -12.53 -0.62 5.18
N PRO A 55 -13.25 -1.54 5.85
CA PRO A 55 -14.66 -1.34 6.20
C PRO A 55 -14.86 -0.03 6.97
N ARG A 56 -16.01 0.61 6.78
CA ARG A 56 -16.41 1.84 7.48
C ARG A 56 -15.48 3.04 7.26
N THR A 57 -14.82 3.09 6.10
CA THR A 57 -14.07 4.26 5.64
C THR A 57 -14.75 4.87 4.41
N PRO A 58 -14.47 6.14 4.04
CA PRO A 58 -15.05 6.75 2.85
C PRO A 58 -14.85 5.95 1.56
N TRP A 59 -13.76 5.19 1.47
CA TRP A 59 -13.44 4.34 0.31
C TRP A 59 -13.69 2.85 0.57
N SER A 60 -14.61 2.53 1.49
CA SER A 60 -14.93 1.12 1.80
C SER A 60 -15.58 0.37 0.62
N ALA A 61 -16.26 1.09 -0.29
CA ALA A 61 -16.85 0.50 -1.49
C ALA A 61 -15.83 0.14 -2.58
N GLU A 62 -14.60 0.65 -2.46
CA GLU A 62 -13.54 0.43 -3.45
C GLU A 62 -12.98 -0.99 -3.35
N ASN A 63 -12.56 -1.50 -4.51
CA ASN A 63 -11.84 -2.76 -4.56
C ASN A 63 -10.35 -2.54 -4.31
N PHE A 64 -9.68 -3.58 -3.81
CA PHE A 64 -8.23 -3.63 -3.85
C PHE A 64 -7.76 -3.57 -5.32
N ALA A 65 -6.81 -2.69 -5.60
CA ALA A 65 -6.30 -2.53 -6.96
C ALA A 65 -5.68 -3.85 -7.46
N GLU A 66 -5.82 -4.12 -8.76
CA GLU A 66 -5.27 -5.33 -9.33
C GLU A 66 -3.77 -5.49 -9.02
N VAL A 67 -3.38 -6.71 -8.66
CA VAL A 67 -1.97 -7.08 -8.35
C VAL A 67 -1.02 -6.63 -9.45
N ARG A 68 -1.44 -6.77 -10.72
CA ARG A 68 -0.64 -6.35 -11.89
C ARG A 68 -0.42 -4.83 -11.90
N THR A 69 -1.45 -4.06 -11.61
CA THR A 69 -1.39 -2.58 -11.55
C THR A 69 -0.42 -2.12 -10.46
N ILE A 70 -0.53 -2.67 -9.23
CA ILE A 70 0.36 -2.32 -8.13
C ILE A 70 1.81 -2.69 -8.46
N LYS A 71 2.04 -3.87 -9.04
CA LYS A 71 3.38 -4.27 -9.48
C LYS A 71 3.95 -3.33 -10.54
N GLY A 72 3.14 -2.87 -11.51
CA GLY A 72 3.53 -1.87 -12.50
C GLY A 72 3.98 -0.56 -11.85
N LYS A 73 3.21 -0.06 -10.89
CA LYS A 73 3.55 1.14 -10.11
C LYS A 73 4.86 0.97 -9.32
N TYR A 74 5.06 -0.19 -8.71
CA TYR A 74 6.32 -0.51 -8.03
C TYR A 74 7.53 -0.51 -8.97
N GLU A 75 7.41 -1.10 -10.15
CA GLU A 75 8.50 -1.09 -11.14
C GLU A 75 8.78 0.33 -11.64
N LYS A 76 7.75 1.14 -11.85
CA LYS A 76 7.90 2.56 -12.20
C LYS A 76 8.68 3.31 -11.12
N ILE A 77 8.29 3.19 -9.85
CA ILE A 77 9.01 3.81 -8.72
C ILE A 77 10.47 3.33 -8.67
N LYS A 78 10.72 2.02 -8.77
CA LYS A 78 12.08 1.47 -8.78
C LYS A 78 12.93 2.05 -9.91
N LYS A 79 12.37 2.12 -11.12
CA LYS A 79 13.05 2.67 -12.30
C LYS A 79 13.42 4.14 -12.09
N GLU A 80 12.46 4.95 -11.65
CA GLU A 80 12.67 6.37 -11.44
C GLU A 80 13.62 6.66 -10.27
N MET A 81 13.57 5.88 -9.18
CA MET A 81 14.50 6.03 -8.05
C MET A 81 15.96 5.79 -8.44
N ARG A 82 16.23 4.89 -9.38
CA ARG A 82 17.60 4.65 -9.89
C ARG A 82 18.21 5.88 -10.59
N SER A 83 17.38 6.80 -11.05
CA SER A 83 17.85 8.05 -11.65
C SER A 83 18.28 9.12 -10.63
N ILE A 84 18.07 8.88 -9.34
CA ILE A 84 18.54 9.75 -8.26
C ILE A 84 19.97 9.35 -7.90
N THR A 85 20.94 10.04 -8.45
CA THR A 85 22.36 9.63 -8.39
C THR A 85 23.10 10.12 -7.16
N LYS A 86 22.74 11.29 -6.61
CA LYS A 86 23.45 11.89 -5.48
C LYS A 86 23.38 11.06 -4.19
N LYS A 87 22.21 10.51 -3.88
CA LYS A 87 21.96 9.74 -2.68
C LYS A 87 20.71 8.88 -2.91
N THR A 88 20.89 7.73 -3.54
CA THR A 88 19.76 6.85 -3.87
C THR A 88 18.99 6.47 -2.61
N PRO A 89 17.68 6.74 -2.54
CA PRO A 89 16.85 6.36 -1.40
C PRO A 89 16.82 4.84 -1.20
N GLN A 90 16.78 4.40 0.06
CA GLN A 90 16.47 3.02 0.37
C GLN A 90 14.97 2.79 0.12
N LEU A 91 14.62 1.83 -0.72
CA LEU A 91 13.23 1.50 -1.03
C LEU A 91 12.78 0.24 -0.30
N ARG A 92 11.64 0.34 0.39
CA ARG A 92 10.95 -0.78 1.04
C ARG A 92 9.55 -0.88 0.47
N LEU A 93 9.21 -2.02 -0.10
CA LEU A 93 7.91 -2.30 -0.70
C LEU A 93 7.22 -3.42 0.07
N THR A 94 5.98 -3.19 0.47
CA THR A 94 5.15 -4.26 1.04
C THR A 94 4.75 -5.25 -0.04
N GLY A 95 4.74 -6.54 0.29
CA GLY A 95 4.32 -7.59 -0.63
C GLY A 95 2.88 -7.40 -1.10
N VAL A 96 2.65 -7.42 -2.41
CA VAL A 96 1.30 -7.16 -2.95
C VAL A 96 0.33 -8.25 -2.55
N LYS A 97 0.78 -9.52 -2.49
CA LYS A 97 -0.05 -10.64 -2.03
C LYS A 97 -0.38 -10.55 -0.54
N GLU A 98 0.56 -10.05 0.26
CA GLU A 98 0.35 -9.79 1.68
C GLU A 98 -0.74 -8.73 1.88
N ALA A 99 -0.66 -7.62 1.15
CA ALA A 99 -1.67 -6.57 1.19
C ALA A 99 -3.04 -7.05 0.65
N GLU A 100 -3.08 -7.89 -0.36
CA GLU A 100 -4.31 -8.52 -0.85
C GLU A 100 -4.93 -9.43 0.22
N THR A 101 -4.10 -10.20 0.93
CA THR A 101 -4.56 -11.01 2.06
C THR A 101 -5.10 -10.14 3.19
N GLU A 102 -4.41 -9.04 3.52
CA GLU A 102 -4.89 -8.06 4.51
C GLU A 102 -6.24 -7.47 4.10
N PHE A 103 -6.42 -7.13 2.82
CA PHE A 103 -7.70 -6.67 2.30
C PHE A 103 -8.82 -7.68 2.52
N ARG A 104 -8.59 -8.94 2.18
CA ARG A 104 -9.57 -10.01 2.40
C ARG A 104 -9.90 -10.17 3.89
N LEU A 105 -8.89 -10.24 4.75
CA LEU A 105 -9.06 -10.37 6.20
C LEU A 105 -9.81 -9.20 6.83
N ALA A 106 -9.62 -7.97 6.34
CA ALA A 106 -10.30 -6.80 6.84
C ALA A 106 -11.84 -6.86 6.69
N TRP A 107 -12.33 -7.70 5.77
CA TRP A 107 -13.76 -7.89 5.49
C TRP A 107 -14.37 -9.12 6.16
N TYR A 108 -13.58 -9.91 6.90
CA TYR A 108 -14.11 -10.98 7.72
C TYR A 108 -14.71 -10.40 9.00
N GLY A 109 -15.94 -10.81 9.31
CA GLY A 109 -16.59 -10.51 10.55
C GLY A 109 -16.38 -11.60 11.60
N TYR A 110 -17.04 -11.47 12.73
CA TYR A 110 -17.01 -12.45 13.81
C TYR A 110 -17.49 -13.85 13.38
N LYS A 111 -18.44 -13.92 12.45
CA LYS A 111 -19.01 -15.18 11.94
C LYS A 111 -18.02 -16.01 11.14
N GLU A 112 -17.05 -15.35 10.49
CA GLU A 112 -16.03 -15.97 9.64
C GLU A 112 -14.79 -16.40 10.42
N SER A 113 -14.68 -15.99 11.67
CA SER A 113 -13.52 -16.29 12.52
C SER A 113 -13.27 -17.80 12.68
N ALA A 114 -14.33 -18.60 12.79
CA ALA A 114 -14.22 -20.05 12.90
C ALA A 114 -13.69 -20.70 11.61
N ALA A 115 -14.16 -20.25 10.43
CA ALA A 115 -13.68 -20.72 9.15
C ALA A 115 -12.22 -20.32 8.91
N LEU A 116 -11.84 -19.11 9.33
CA LEU A 116 -10.46 -18.63 9.26
C LEU A 116 -9.54 -19.47 10.18
N ALA A 117 -9.95 -19.74 11.41
CA ALA A 117 -9.19 -20.57 12.34
C ALA A 117 -8.97 -21.98 11.76
N ALA A 118 -10.02 -22.62 11.23
CA ALA A 118 -9.91 -23.92 10.59
C ALA A 118 -8.96 -23.92 9.38
N ALA A 119 -9.02 -22.88 8.51
CA ALA A 119 -8.12 -22.74 7.39
C ALA A 119 -6.66 -22.60 7.82
N VAL A 120 -6.38 -21.84 8.87
CA VAL A 120 -5.03 -21.70 9.44
C VAL A 120 -4.53 -23.01 10.04
N GLU A 121 -5.36 -23.73 10.80
CA GLU A 121 -5.03 -25.04 11.37
C GLU A 121 -4.74 -26.09 10.30
N ASN A 122 -5.43 -26.04 9.17
CA ASN A 122 -5.22 -26.93 8.03
C ASN A 122 -4.03 -26.51 7.15
N GLY A 123 -3.33 -25.42 7.48
CA GLY A 123 -2.22 -24.92 6.67
C GLY A 123 -2.66 -24.37 5.30
N GLU A 124 -3.92 -24.01 5.15
CA GLU A 124 -4.45 -23.45 3.92
C GLU A 124 -3.95 -22.01 3.74
N THR A 125 -3.22 -21.77 2.65
CA THR A 125 -2.77 -20.41 2.27
C THR A 125 -3.82 -19.63 1.49
N ARG A 126 -4.93 -20.29 1.10
CA ARG A 126 -6.08 -19.67 0.42
C ARG A 126 -7.21 -19.45 1.40
N LEU A 127 -7.54 -18.20 1.60
CA LEU A 127 -8.76 -17.83 2.34
C LEU A 127 -9.99 -18.27 1.53
N PRO A 128 -11.06 -18.79 2.19
CA PRO A 128 -12.29 -19.18 1.51
C PRO A 128 -12.82 -18.04 0.63
N GLU A 129 -13.12 -18.34 -0.63
CA GLU A 129 -13.83 -17.43 -1.52
C GLU A 129 -15.31 -17.49 -1.14
N GLY A 130 -15.87 -16.52 -0.52
CA GLY A 130 -17.30 -16.67 -0.25
C GLY A 130 -18.09 -15.44 0.18
N GLU A 131 -17.51 -14.41 0.73
CA GLU A 131 -18.32 -13.41 1.43
C GLU A 131 -18.15 -11.95 0.96
N ARG A 132 -17.41 -11.71 -0.11
CA ARG A 132 -17.27 -10.38 -0.71
C ARG A 132 -18.60 -9.76 -1.15
N ALA A 133 -19.50 -10.58 -1.67
CA ALA A 133 -20.80 -10.13 -2.15
C ALA A 133 -21.71 -9.68 -0.98
N ARG A 134 -21.68 -10.40 0.15
CA ARG A 134 -22.50 -10.06 1.30
C ARG A 134 -22.04 -8.82 2.04
N ALA A 135 -20.73 -8.61 2.19
CA ALA A 135 -20.19 -7.42 2.82
C ALA A 135 -20.51 -6.14 2.00
N ALA A 136 -20.41 -6.21 0.68
CA ALA A 136 -20.78 -5.10 -0.20
C ALA A 136 -22.30 -4.77 -0.14
N GLU A 137 -23.15 -5.80 -0.08
CA GLU A 137 -24.61 -5.62 0.05
C GLU A 137 -25.02 -5.09 1.44
N GLU A 138 -24.36 -5.53 2.51
CA GLU A 138 -24.62 -4.99 3.84
C GLU A 138 -24.20 -3.53 3.97
N ILE A 139 -23.06 -3.14 3.38
CA ILE A 139 -22.61 -1.74 3.40
C ILE A 139 -23.54 -0.85 2.58
N ALA A 140 -24.02 -1.32 1.42
CA ALA A 140 -24.97 -0.57 0.60
C ALA A 140 -26.33 -0.31 1.30
N ARG A 141 -26.64 -1.06 2.36
CA ARG A 141 -27.84 -0.85 3.20
C ARG A 141 -27.66 0.19 4.30
N PHE A 142 -26.40 0.62 4.57
CA PHE A 142 -26.08 1.59 5.63
C PHE A 142 -25.64 2.96 5.10
N ILE A 143 -25.57 3.13 3.78
CA ILE A 143 -25.35 4.41 3.09
C ILE A 143 -26.67 4.88 2.46
#